data_8d9ba6212a45c378cef0cfbc662a648d
#
_entry.id   8d9ba6212a45c378cef0cfbc662a648d
#
_cell.length_a   1.000
_cell.length_b   1.000
_cell.length_c   1.000
_cell.angle_alpha   90.00
_cell.angle_beta   90.00
_cell.angle_gamma   90.00
#
_symmetry.space_group_name_H-M   'P 1'
#
loop_
_entity.id
_entity.type
_entity.pdbx_description
1 polymer ?
#
loop_
_entity_poly.entity_id
_entity_poly.type
_entity_poly.pdbx_seq_one_letter_code
_entity_poly.pdbx_strand_id
1 'polypeptide(L)'
;GIIVSADMLKNEKAVKGFIAATLKGWKDVIADNKAGVAAAKKKDPLIDEALELERLQISLQTNVLTPYVKANGMGDVEPDRFARSVALVSEVFGLSPAPTPDKVFTNKFLPPKADRMVAK
;
A
#
# COMPACT_ATOMS: atom_id res chain seq x y z
N GLY A 1 -0.66 1.31 -4.29
CA GLY A 1 -1.08 2.61 -3.70
C GLY A 1 -2.59 2.75 -3.71
N ILE A 2 -3.09 3.74 -2.97
CA ILE A 2 -4.52 4.12 -2.96
C ILE A 2 -4.63 5.38 -3.80
N ILE A 3 -5.48 5.35 -4.82
CA ILE A 3 -5.78 6.50 -5.67
C ILE A 3 -7.09 7.12 -5.18
N VAL A 4 -7.08 8.44 -5.02
CA VAL A 4 -8.22 9.19 -4.46
C VAL A 4 -8.59 10.33 -5.41
N SER A 5 -9.89 10.53 -5.70
CA SER A 5 -10.35 11.66 -6.50
C SER A 5 -10.15 12.99 -5.76
N ALA A 6 -10.02 14.08 -6.52
CA ALA A 6 -9.89 15.43 -5.96
C ALA A 6 -11.07 15.80 -5.03
N ASP A 7 -12.29 15.37 -5.35
CA ASP A 7 -13.46 15.62 -4.51
C ASP A 7 -13.42 14.82 -3.20
N MET A 8 -13.00 13.56 -3.24
CA MET A 8 -12.87 12.74 -2.04
C MET A 8 -11.78 13.31 -1.10
N LEU A 9 -10.72 13.92 -1.63
CA LEU A 9 -9.68 14.56 -0.81
C LEU A 9 -10.23 15.67 0.10
N LYS A 10 -11.36 16.26 -0.24
CA LYS A 10 -12.06 17.28 0.60
C LYS A 10 -12.65 16.63 1.86
N ASN A 11 -12.92 15.34 1.85
CA ASN A 11 -13.39 14.58 3.01
C ASN A 11 -12.24 13.86 3.70
N GLU A 12 -11.35 14.61 4.35
CA GLU A 12 -10.16 14.06 5.01
C GLU A 12 -10.48 12.96 6.02
N LYS A 13 -11.61 13.06 6.73
CA LYS A 13 -12.04 12.06 7.71
C LYS A 13 -12.28 10.70 7.05
N ALA A 14 -12.98 10.69 5.92
CA ALA A 14 -13.24 9.46 5.17
C ALA A 14 -11.95 8.87 4.61
N VAL A 15 -11.07 9.70 4.03
CA VAL A 15 -9.78 9.24 3.49
C VAL A 15 -8.91 8.62 4.59
N LYS A 16 -8.74 9.31 5.73
CA LYS A 16 -7.99 8.80 6.88
C LYS A 16 -8.58 7.50 7.42
N GLY A 17 -9.90 7.43 7.56
CA GLY A 17 -10.60 6.22 8.03
C GLY A 17 -10.41 5.04 7.09
N PHE A 18 -10.50 5.25 5.77
CA PHE A 18 -10.28 4.20 4.77
C PHE A 18 -8.83 3.68 4.81
N ILE A 19 -7.85 4.60 4.88
CA ILE A 19 -6.43 4.22 4.97
C ILE A 19 -6.16 3.43 6.26
N ALA A 20 -6.67 3.89 7.39
CA ALA A 20 -6.49 3.20 8.68
C ALA A 20 -7.10 1.79 8.65
N ALA A 21 -8.30 1.63 8.10
CA ALA A 21 -8.96 0.32 7.94
C ALA A 21 -8.16 -0.61 7.00
N THR A 22 -7.66 -0.08 5.89
CA THR A 22 -6.82 -0.84 4.95
C THR A 22 -5.52 -1.32 5.60
N LEU A 23 -4.84 -0.45 6.35
CA LEU A 23 -3.61 -0.82 7.05
C LEU A 23 -3.87 -1.85 8.15
N LYS A 24 -5.02 -1.74 8.86
CA LYS A 24 -5.44 -2.76 9.82
C LYS A 24 -5.65 -4.10 9.13
N GLY A 25 -6.39 -4.13 8.02
CA GLY A 25 -6.60 -5.34 7.23
C GLY A 25 -5.29 -6.00 6.78
N TRP A 26 -4.31 -5.21 6.34
CA TRP A 26 -2.98 -5.73 6.02
C TRP A 26 -2.27 -6.35 7.23
N LYS A 27 -2.35 -5.74 8.40
CA LYS A 27 -1.80 -6.30 9.64
C LYS A 27 -2.45 -7.64 9.99
N ASP A 28 -3.78 -7.72 9.88
CA ASP A 28 -4.53 -8.96 10.14
C ASP A 28 -4.10 -10.06 9.16
N VAL A 29 -3.94 -9.75 7.87
CA VAL A 29 -3.45 -10.69 6.84
C VAL A 29 -1.99 -11.11 7.10
N ILE A 30 -1.13 -10.19 7.52
CA ILE A 30 0.27 -10.52 7.86
C ILE A 30 0.33 -11.46 9.08
N ALA A 31 -0.53 -11.25 10.06
CA ALA A 31 -0.60 -12.09 11.25
C ALA A 31 -1.16 -13.49 10.95
N ASP A 32 -2.15 -13.61 10.07
CA ASP A 32 -2.76 -14.87 9.63
C ASP A 32 -3.05 -14.85 8.13
N ASN A 33 -2.09 -15.35 7.36
CA ASN A 33 -2.19 -15.39 5.90
C ASN A 33 -3.34 -16.30 5.42
N LYS A 34 -3.59 -17.41 6.14
CA LYS A 34 -4.66 -18.36 5.76
C LYS A 34 -6.03 -17.72 5.96
N ALA A 35 -6.25 -17.04 7.08
CA ALA A 35 -7.49 -16.30 7.31
C ALA A 35 -7.70 -15.21 6.26
N GLY A 36 -6.62 -14.54 5.83
CA GLY A 36 -6.66 -13.54 4.75
C GLY A 36 -7.14 -14.13 3.43
N VAL A 37 -6.56 -15.26 3.00
CA VAL A 37 -6.96 -15.96 1.77
C VAL A 37 -8.40 -16.49 1.88
N ALA A 38 -8.78 -17.09 3.02
CA ALA A 38 -10.15 -17.56 3.23
C ALA A 38 -11.19 -16.42 3.18
N ALA A 39 -10.84 -15.23 3.66
CA ALA A 39 -11.69 -14.05 3.55
C ALA A 39 -11.86 -13.59 2.09
N ALA A 40 -10.80 -13.65 1.28
CA ALA A 40 -10.85 -13.35 -0.15
C ALA A 40 -11.73 -14.36 -0.90
N LYS A 41 -11.57 -15.66 -0.61
CA LYS A 41 -12.40 -16.73 -1.22
C LYS A 41 -13.89 -16.57 -0.95
N LYS A 42 -14.29 -16.04 0.21
CA LYS A 42 -15.71 -15.73 0.47
C LYS A 42 -16.27 -14.68 -0.48
N LYS A 43 -15.44 -13.84 -1.07
CA LYS A 43 -15.84 -12.82 -2.05
C LYS A 43 -15.72 -13.30 -3.49
N ASP A 44 -14.74 -14.15 -3.75
CA ASP A 44 -14.49 -14.78 -5.04
C ASP A 44 -14.33 -16.30 -4.86
N PRO A 45 -15.39 -17.10 -5.07
CA PRO A 45 -15.35 -18.56 -4.93
C PRO A 45 -14.39 -19.28 -5.89
N LEU A 46 -13.94 -18.60 -6.96
CA LEU A 46 -13.01 -19.17 -7.94
C LEU A 46 -11.54 -19.19 -7.45
N ILE A 47 -11.25 -18.59 -6.30
CA ILE A 47 -9.91 -18.58 -5.72
C ILE A 47 -9.46 -20.01 -5.37
N ASP A 48 -8.29 -20.39 -5.87
CA ASP A 48 -7.54 -21.55 -5.37
C ASP A 48 -6.76 -21.12 -4.12
N GLU A 49 -7.19 -21.59 -2.95
CA GLU A 49 -6.61 -21.16 -1.67
C GLU A 49 -5.13 -21.51 -1.52
N ALA A 50 -4.69 -22.67 -2.04
CA ALA A 50 -3.31 -23.10 -1.93
C ALA A 50 -2.40 -22.20 -2.77
N LEU A 51 -2.81 -21.93 -4.00
CA LEU A 51 -2.07 -21.06 -4.91
C LEU A 51 -2.04 -19.61 -4.40
N GLU A 52 -3.17 -19.08 -3.94
CA GLU A 52 -3.21 -17.70 -3.43
C GLU A 52 -2.48 -17.51 -2.11
N LEU A 53 -2.41 -18.55 -1.28
CA LEU A 53 -1.58 -18.51 -0.07
C LEU A 53 -0.09 -18.41 -0.43
N GLU A 54 0.38 -19.18 -1.39
CA GLU A 54 1.76 -19.11 -1.87
C GLU A 54 2.08 -17.74 -2.48
N ARG A 55 1.22 -17.24 -3.36
CA ARG A 55 1.34 -15.90 -3.96
C ARG A 55 1.38 -14.79 -2.91
N LEU A 56 0.50 -14.87 -1.92
CA LEU A 56 0.46 -13.91 -0.81
C LEU A 56 1.77 -13.92 -0.03
N GLN A 57 2.28 -15.11 0.32
CA GLN A 57 3.53 -15.24 1.08
C GLN A 57 4.73 -14.67 0.31
N ILE A 58 4.85 -14.98 -0.99
CA ILE A 58 5.88 -14.39 -1.84
C ILE A 58 5.75 -12.86 -1.87
N SER A 59 4.55 -12.35 -2.11
CA SER A 59 4.30 -10.90 -2.16
C SER A 59 4.62 -10.20 -0.83
N LEU A 60 4.27 -10.82 0.29
CA LEU A 60 4.61 -10.29 1.61
C LEU A 60 6.13 -10.18 1.80
N GLN A 61 6.87 -11.22 1.42
CA GLN A 61 8.32 -11.25 1.60
C GLN A 61 9.06 -10.28 0.67
N THR A 62 8.64 -10.19 -0.58
CA THR A 62 9.38 -9.44 -1.62
C THR A 62 8.93 -7.99 -1.75
N ASN A 63 7.65 -7.68 -1.55
CA ASN A 63 7.08 -6.39 -1.88
C ASN A 63 6.52 -5.62 -0.68
N VAL A 64 6.02 -6.31 0.35
CA VAL A 64 5.33 -5.67 1.47
C VAL A 64 6.24 -5.50 2.68
N LEU A 65 6.88 -6.57 3.15
CA LEU A 65 7.70 -6.58 4.37
C LEU A 65 9.16 -6.22 4.07
N THR A 66 9.37 -5.17 3.29
CA THR A 66 10.70 -4.68 2.93
C THR A 66 11.45 -4.10 4.14
N PRO A 67 12.80 -3.98 4.09
CA PRO A 67 13.55 -3.30 5.14
C PRO A 67 13.04 -1.89 5.43
N TYR A 68 12.63 -1.14 4.40
CA TYR A 68 12.06 0.20 4.56
C TYR A 68 10.75 0.17 5.37
N VAL A 69 9.82 -0.75 5.03
CA VAL A 69 8.54 -0.90 5.74
C VAL A 69 8.75 -1.35 7.19
N LYS A 70 9.67 -2.26 7.44
CA LYS A 70 10.03 -2.69 8.81
C LYS A 70 10.60 -1.56 9.66
N ALA A 71 11.31 -0.61 9.06
CA ALA A 71 11.88 0.54 9.74
C ALA A 71 10.91 1.72 9.87
N ASN A 72 10.01 1.93 8.90
CA ASN A 72 9.21 3.15 8.77
C ASN A 72 7.70 2.94 8.86
N GLY A 73 7.24 1.68 8.88
CA GLY A 73 5.82 1.34 8.83
C GLY A 73 5.26 1.32 7.40
N MET A 74 4.10 0.69 7.25
CA MET A 74 3.43 0.56 5.96
C MET A 74 2.86 1.89 5.46
N GLY A 75 2.66 1.98 4.13
CA GLY A 75 1.90 3.05 3.47
C GLY A 75 2.73 4.26 3.07
N ASP A 76 3.98 4.35 3.47
CA ASP A 76 4.90 5.41 3.08
C ASP A 76 5.80 4.98 1.92
N VAL A 77 6.50 5.93 1.32
CA VAL A 77 7.44 5.70 0.22
C VAL A 77 8.85 6.14 0.61
N GLU A 78 9.85 5.42 0.11
CA GLU A 78 11.25 5.86 0.20
C GLU A 78 11.46 7.05 -0.76
N PRO A 79 11.79 8.26 -0.25
CA PRO A 79 11.74 9.48 -1.06
C PRO A 79 12.59 9.43 -2.32
N ASP A 80 13.87 9.03 -2.21
CA ASP A 80 14.80 9.01 -3.34
C ASP A 80 14.40 7.98 -4.39
N ARG A 81 13.97 6.79 -3.95
CA ARG A 81 13.47 5.75 -4.84
C ARG A 81 12.21 6.21 -5.56
N PHE A 82 11.29 6.86 -4.84
CA PHE A 82 10.06 7.36 -5.41
C PHE A 82 10.33 8.48 -6.43
N ALA A 83 11.23 9.43 -6.12
CA ALA A 83 11.62 10.49 -7.05
C ALA A 83 12.22 9.91 -8.36
N ARG A 84 13.10 8.92 -8.26
CA ARG A 84 13.63 8.22 -9.44
C ARG A 84 12.52 7.52 -10.24
N SER A 85 11.55 6.91 -9.58
CA SER A 85 10.42 6.26 -10.25
C SER A 85 9.55 7.27 -11.00
N VAL A 86 9.26 8.43 -10.39
CA VAL A 86 8.51 9.52 -11.05
C VAL A 86 9.25 10.03 -12.28
N ALA A 87 10.56 10.27 -12.15
CA ALA A 87 11.39 10.71 -13.27
C ALA A 87 11.39 9.71 -14.43
N LEU A 88 11.63 8.43 -14.14
CA LEU A 88 11.64 7.36 -15.15
C LEU A 88 10.30 7.24 -15.88
N VAL A 89 9.19 7.23 -15.14
CA VAL A 89 7.85 7.17 -15.74
C VAL A 89 7.57 8.39 -16.58
N SER A 90 7.97 9.57 -16.13
CA SER A 90 7.81 10.83 -16.89
C SER A 90 8.57 10.79 -18.20
N GLU A 91 9.81 10.28 -18.20
CA GLU A 91 10.63 10.11 -19.38
C GLU A 91 10.01 9.11 -20.37
N VAL A 92 9.67 7.89 -19.88
CA VAL A 92 9.13 6.81 -20.72
C VAL A 92 7.82 7.20 -21.39
N PHE A 93 6.95 7.94 -20.67
CA PHE A 93 5.64 8.37 -21.19
C PHE A 93 5.65 9.77 -21.80
N GLY A 94 6.81 10.43 -21.90
CA GLY A 94 6.94 11.76 -22.51
C GLY A 94 6.10 12.84 -21.81
N LEU A 95 5.97 12.78 -20.48
CA LEU A 95 5.15 13.74 -19.74
C LEU A 95 5.80 15.12 -19.73
N SER A 96 5.09 16.13 -20.24
CA SER A 96 5.56 17.52 -20.27
C SER A 96 4.44 18.48 -19.88
N PRO A 97 4.59 19.27 -18.77
CA PRO A 97 5.69 19.16 -17.81
C PRO A 97 5.62 17.87 -16.99
N ALA A 98 6.79 17.35 -16.59
CA ALA A 98 6.87 16.21 -15.69
C ALA A 98 6.33 16.60 -14.28
N PRO A 99 5.50 15.75 -13.65
CA PRO A 99 5.03 16.03 -12.29
C PRO A 99 6.16 15.91 -11.27
N THR A 100 6.10 16.72 -10.21
CA THR A 100 6.99 16.56 -9.07
C THR A 100 6.47 15.43 -8.12
N PRO A 101 7.34 14.75 -7.36
CA PRO A 101 6.92 13.66 -6.47
C PRO A 101 5.79 14.02 -5.50
N ASP A 102 5.78 15.25 -4.96
CA ASP A 102 4.74 15.76 -4.05
C ASP A 102 3.37 15.93 -4.72
N LYS A 103 3.32 16.05 -6.04
CA LYS A 103 2.08 16.09 -6.81
C LYS A 103 1.52 14.70 -7.09
N VAL A 104 2.36 13.67 -7.01
CA VAL A 104 1.98 12.28 -7.29
C VAL A 104 1.60 11.53 -6.02
N PHE A 105 2.27 11.81 -4.88
CA PHE A 105 2.04 11.10 -3.63
C PHE A 105 2.01 12.06 -2.44
N THR A 106 1.15 11.74 -1.46
CA THR A 106 1.12 12.42 -0.16
C THR A 106 0.93 11.41 0.97
N ASN A 107 1.67 11.57 2.05
CA ASN A 107 1.55 10.79 3.28
C ASN A 107 0.73 11.51 4.37
N LYS A 108 0.18 12.69 4.07
CA LYS A 108 -0.58 13.55 5.02
C LYS A 108 -1.78 12.83 5.66
N PHE A 109 -2.32 11.80 5.01
CA PHE A 109 -3.50 11.07 5.47
C PHE A 109 -3.14 9.76 6.20
N LEU A 110 -1.86 9.44 6.28
CA LEU A 110 -1.41 8.23 6.99
C LEU A 110 -1.61 8.39 8.51
N PRO A 111 -1.96 7.29 9.21
CA PRO A 111 -1.90 7.27 10.67
C PRO A 111 -0.49 7.51 11.19
N PRO A 112 -0.32 7.81 12.48
CA PRO A 112 1.00 7.88 13.11
C PRO A 112 1.86 6.65 12.81
N LYS A 113 3.18 6.84 12.76
CA LYS A 113 4.12 5.75 12.42
C LYS A 113 3.91 4.51 13.30
N ALA A 114 3.70 4.69 14.60
CA ALA A 114 3.48 3.59 15.53
C ALA A 114 2.31 2.68 15.11
N ASP A 115 1.23 3.27 14.58
CA ASP A 115 0.04 2.54 14.15
C ASP A 115 0.24 1.81 12.81
N ARG A 116 1.31 2.13 12.08
CA ARG A 116 1.66 1.55 10.78
C ARG A 116 2.77 0.50 10.86
N MET A 117 3.40 0.36 12.02
CA MET A 117 4.44 -0.65 12.21
C MET A 117 3.86 -2.05 12.10
N VAL A 118 4.62 -2.95 11.48
CA VAL A 118 4.34 -4.39 11.42
C VAL A 118 5.14 -5.09 12.51
N ALA A 119 4.57 -6.13 13.10
CA ALA A 119 5.30 -6.98 14.04
C ALA A 119 6.54 -7.57 13.34
N LYS A 120 7.62 -7.70 14.13
CA LYS A 120 8.87 -8.31 13.65
C LYS A 120 8.70 -9.80 13.41
#